data_761099f0bdc5185e67eb478cee12febb
#
_entry.id   761099f0bdc5185e67eb478cee12febb
#
_cell.length_a   1.000
_cell.length_b   1.000
_cell.length_c   1.000
_cell.angle_alpha   90.00
_cell.angle_beta   90.00
_cell.angle_gamma   90.00
#
_symmetry.space_group_name_H-M   'P 1'
#
loop_
_entity.id
_entity.type
_entity.pdbx_description
1 polymer ?
#
loop_
_entity_poly.entity_id
_entity_poly.type
_entity_poly.pdbx_seq_one_letter_code
_entity_poly.pdbx_strand_id
1 'polypeptide(L)'
;MNAPTYAELEPGPPAVVARGQYWFACLFVIGWTGVVCGGLFYQFVRWEYPCPLCVIQRMFMMLAFLGPAYIVRQGLNGTVARRDCLMGWGLALVGCIAGSFAAWRQTMLHILPGDKGYGSELLGLHLYVWAWVLFQASVVAIGVVMAFAHSTAADRQVPASGPYRAVGRFALAFAALVVAVNVVAVFLEEGFHWFLPDNPIRYEFFYDLDFLG
;
A
#
# COMPACT_ATOMS: atom_id res chain seq x y z
N MET A 1 -30.39 -9.76 40.50
CA MET A 1 -30.01 -8.41 39.98
C MET A 1 -28.61 -8.55 39.41
N ASN A 2 -28.51 -8.73 38.10
CA ASN A 2 -27.21 -8.76 37.42
C ASN A 2 -26.77 -7.29 37.21
N ALA A 3 -25.62 -6.91 37.73
CA ALA A 3 -25.05 -5.61 37.47
C ALA A 3 -24.78 -5.51 35.95
N PRO A 4 -25.10 -4.40 35.26
CA PRO A 4 -24.82 -4.25 33.85
C PRO A 4 -23.29 -4.29 33.66
N THR A 5 -22.85 -5.08 32.71
CA THR A 5 -21.44 -5.16 32.35
C THR A 5 -21.02 -3.81 31.76
N TYR A 6 -19.82 -3.33 32.08
CA TYR A 6 -19.27 -2.04 31.61
C TYR A 6 -19.36 -1.84 30.08
N ALA A 7 -19.49 -2.93 29.31
CA ALA A 7 -19.71 -2.90 27.87
C ALA A 7 -21.09 -2.35 27.44
N GLU A 8 -22.09 -2.28 28.36
CA GLU A 8 -23.43 -1.78 28.06
C GLU A 8 -23.58 -0.28 28.27
N LEU A 9 -22.60 0.39 28.88
CA LEU A 9 -22.68 1.80 29.28
C LEU A 9 -21.97 2.78 28.32
N GLU A 10 -21.21 2.29 27.36
CA GLU A 10 -20.52 3.16 26.41
C GLU A 10 -21.43 3.45 25.21
N PRO A 11 -21.84 4.71 24.96
CA PRO A 11 -22.49 5.06 23.70
C PRO A 11 -21.52 4.79 22.57
N GLY A 12 -21.86 3.84 21.70
CA GLY A 12 -21.02 3.50 20.55
C GLY A 12 -20.74 4.75 19.70
N PRO A 13 -19.58 4.83 19.02
CA PRO A 13 -19.19 5.99 18.26
C PRO A 13 -20.22 6.37 17.22
N PRO A 14 -20.31 7.66 16.86
CA PRO A 14 -21.25 8.13 15.86
C PRO A 14 -21.01 7.39 14.53
N ALA A 15 -22.07 7.05 13.85
CA ALA A 15 -22.02 6.33 12.55
C ALA A 15 -21.15 7.05 11.50
N VAL A 16 -20.95 8.35 11.65
CA VAL A 16 -20.07 9.19 10.82
C VAL A 16 -18.62 8.77 10.92
N VAL A 17 -18.12 8.44 12.12
CA VAL A 17 -16.71 8.05 12.34
C VAL A 17 -16.42 6.69 11.69
N ALA A 18 -17.32 5.71 11.86
CA ALA A 18 -17.18 4.38 11.22
C ALA A 18 -17.18 4.50 9.68
N ARG A 19 -18.04 5.35 9.13
CA ARG A 19 -18.08 5.63 7.69
C ARG A 19 -16.81 6.34 7.21
N GLY A 20 -16.32 7.31 7.98
CA GLY A 20 -15.08 8.02 7.69
C GLY A 20 -13.88 7.08 7.61
N GLN A 21 -13.75 6.15 8.55
CA GLN A 21 -12.68 5.15 8.53
C GLN A 21 -12.74 4.20 7.33
N TYR A 22 -13.93 3.75 6.97
CA TYR A 22 -14.10 2.93 5.78
C TYR A 22 -13.68 3.67 4.50
N TRP A 23 -14.13 4.93 4.35
CA TRP A 23 -13.73 5.76 3.21
C TRP A 23 -12.24 6.04 3.19
N PHE A 24 -11.65 6.29 4.35
CA PHE A 24 -10.20 6.49 4.45
C PHE A 24 -9.43 5.21 4.07
N ALA A 25 -9.91 4.04 4.48
CA ALA A 25 -9.34 2.77 4.05
C ALA A 25 -9.44 2.57 2.53
N CYS A 26 -10.59 2.88 1.91
CA CYS A 26 -10.74 2.82 0.45
C CYS A 26 -9.78 3.79 -0.25
N LEU A 27 -9.67 5.03 0.22
CA LEU A 27 -8.77 6.04 -0.35
C LEU A 27 -7.31 5.64 -0.19
N PHE A 28 -6.94 5.06 0.94
CA PHE A 28 -5.59 4.58 1.19
C PHE A 28 -5.21 3.44 0.24
N VAL A 29 -6.11 2.45 0.05
CA VAL A 29 -5.93 1.36 -0.92
C VAL A 29 -5.77 1.92 -2.33
N ILE A 30 -6.68 2.79 -2.78
CA ILE A 30 -6.65 3.36 -4.13
C ILE A 30 -5.39 4.22 -4.33
N GLY A 31 -5.05 5.05 -3.34
CA GLY A 31 -3.89 5.93 -3.40
C GLY A 31 -2.58 5.16 -3.55
N TRP A 32 -2.31 4.20 -2.66
CA TRP A 32 -1.10 3.39 -2.74
C TRP A 32 -1.06 2.49 -3.97
N THR A 33 -2.20 1.93 -4.38
CA THR A 33 -2.29 1.19 -5.65
C THR A 33 -1.95 2.09 -6.83
N GLY A 34 -2.42 3.35 -6.82
CA GLY A 34 -2.06 4.36 -7.82
C GLY A 34 -0.56 4.69 -7.83
N VAL A 35 0.10 4.75 -6.67
CA VAL A 35 1.56 4.93 -6.60
C VAL A 35 2.31 3.77 -7.25
N VAL A 36 1.89 2.52 -6.97
CA VAL A 36 2.46 1.33 -7.64
C VAL A 36 2.21 1.38 -9.14
N CYS A 37 1.01 1.80 -9.60
CA CYS A 37 0.74 2.02 -11.03
C CYS A 37 1.67 3.07 -11.64
N GLY A 38 2.00 4.14 -10.92
CA GLY A 38 3.02 5.10 -11.34
C GLY A 38 4.36 4.44 -11.63
N GLY A 39 4.83 3.59 -10.70
CA GLY A 39 6.06 2.82 -10.90
C GLY A 39 6.00 1.86 -12.11
N LEU A 40 4.85 1.18 -12.31
CA LEU A 40 4.63 0.32 -13.48
C LEU A 40 4.56 1.13 -14.79
N PHE A 41 4.00 2.35 -14.74
CA PHE A 41 4.01 3.26 -15.89
C PHE A 41 5.44 3.58 -16.33
N TYR A 42 6.33 3.96 -15.42
CA TYR A 42 7.73 4.19 -15.76
C TYR A 42 8.40 2.93 -16.31
N GLN A 43 8.12 1.77 -15.74
CA GLN A 43 8.68 0.51 -16.20
C GLN A 43 8.24 0.14 -17.62
N PHE A 44 6.93 0.20 -17.94
CA PHE A 44 6.41 -0.27 -19.23
C PHE A 44 6.37 0.81 -20.33
N VAL A 45 6.19 2.08 -19.96
CA VAL A 45 6.06 3.16 -20.93
C VAL A 45 7.37 3.89 -21.15
N ARG A 46 8.17 4.05 -20.10
CA ARG A 46 9.47 4.73 -20.15
C ARG A 46 10.65 3.76 -20.29
N TRP A 47 10.38 2.46 -20.22
CA TRP A 47 11.39 1.40 -20.24
C TRP A 47 12.46 1.57 -19.15
N GLU A 48 12.05 2.08 -18.00
CA GLU A 48 12.89 2.23 -16.83
C GLU A 48 12.74 1.01 -15.92
N TYR A 49 13.68 0.08 -16.01
CA TYR A 49 13.66 -1.13 -15.20
C TYR A 49 13.87 -0.78 -13.72
N PRO A 50 13.04 -1.30 -12.79
CA PRO A 50 13.22 -1.04 -11.38
C PRO A 50 14.46 -1.71 -10.83
N CYS A 51 15.26 -0.98 -10.04
CA CYS A 51 16.36 -1.56 -9.29
C CYS A 51 15.86 -2.47 -8.15
N PRO A 52 16.70 -3.34 -7.55
CA PRO A 52 16.29 -4.20 -6.45
C PRO A 52 15.61 -3.44 -5.29
N LEU A 53 16.14 -2.26 -4.92
CA LEU A 53 15.52 -1.43 -3.89
C LEU A 53 14.15 -0.87 -4.33
N CYS A 54 13.97 -0.57 -5.60
CA CYS A 54 12.68 -0.12 -6.15
C CYS A 54 11.63 -1.24 -6.07
N VAL A 55 12.03 -2.48 -6.36
CA VAL A 55 11.16 -3.66 -6.23
C VAL A 55 10.76 -3.87 -4.76
N ILE A 56 11.71 -3.81 -3.83
CA ILE A 56 11.46 -3.93 -2.39
C ILE A 56 10.50 -2.82 -1.91
N GLN A 57 10.68 -1.58 -2.35
CA GLN A 57 9.76 -0.49 -2.03
C GLN A 57 8.34 -0.77 -2.53
N ARG A 58 8.18 -1.26 -3.77
CA ARG A 58 6.86 -1.67 -4.29
C ARG A 58 6.23 -2.79 -3.46
N MET A 59 7.02 -3.77 -3.01
CA MET A 59 6.54 -4.83 -2.12
C MET A 59 6.00 -4.24 -0.80
N PHE A 60 6.70 -3.28 -0.19
CA PHE A 60 6.23 -2.61 1.02
C PHE A 60 5.03 -1.68 0.76
N MET A 61 4.92 -1.04 -0.41
CA MET A 61 3.72 -0.32 -0.81
C MET A 61 2.51 -1.26 -0.89
N MET A 62 2.68 -2.44 -1.48
CA MET A 62 1.63 -3.46 -1.52
C MET A 62 1.26 -3.95 -0.12
N LEU A 63 2.23 -4.22 0.75
CA LEU A 63 1.98 -4.59 2.14
C LEU A 63 1.22 -3.48 2.89
N ALA A 64 1.58 -2.21 2.67
CA ALA A 64 0.91 -1.07 3.30
C ALA A 64 -0.58 -0.99 2.96
N PHE A 65 -0.99 -1.24 1.71
CA PHE A 65 -2.41 -1.20 1.37
C PHE A 65 -3.17 -2.51 1.63
N LEU A 66 -2.50 -3.66 1.81
CA LEU A 66 -3.17 -4.93 2.13
C LEU A 66 -3.92 -4.87 3.47
N GLY A 67 -3.39 -4.17 4.45
CA GLY A 67 -4.06 -3.98 5.74
C GLY A 67 -5.39 -3.23 5.61
N PRO A 68 -5.43 -2.01 5.05
CA PRO A 68 -6.67 -1.31 4.74
C PRO A 68 -7.58 -2.07 3.78
N ALA A 69 -7.06 -2.83 2.81
CA ALA A 69 -7.85 -3.69 1.93
C ALA A 69 -8.62 -4.77 2.74
N TYR A 70 -8.00 -5.32 3.79
CA TYR A 70 -8.68 -6.21 4.71
C TYR A 70 -9.85 -5.50 5.42
N ILE A 71 -9.67 -4.26 5.91
CA ILE A 71 -10.74 -3.46 6.53
C ILE A 71 -11.89 -3.25 5.53
N VAL A 72 -11.57 -2.88 4.28
CA VAL A 72 -12.57 -2.70 3.21
C VAL A 72 -13.34 -4.00 2.95
N ARG A 73 -12.65 -5.14 2.89
CA ARG A 73 -13.27 -6.44 2.70
C ARG A 73 -14.25 -6.77 3.83
N GLN A 74 -13.86 -6.54 5.08
CA GLN A 74 -14.75 -6.76 6.23
C GLN A 74 -15.98 -5.82 6.18
N GLY A 75 -15.77 -4.56 5.80
CA GLY A 75 -16.88 -3.62 5.58
C GLY A 75 -17.85 -4.08 4.51
N LEU A 76 -17.38 -4.69 3.42
CA LEU A 76 -18.24 -5.28 2.38
C LEU A 76 -19.00 -6.51 2.85
N ASN A 77 -18.51 -7.23 3.85
CA ASN A 77 -19.17 -8.35 4.50
C ASN A 77 -20.22 -7.90 5.55
N GLY A 78 -20.32 -6.60 5.80
CA GLY A 78 -21.34 -6.01 6.66
C GLY A 78 -20.93 -5.72 8.10
N THR A 79 -19.74 -6.17 8.53
CA THR A 79 -19.23 -5.95 9.90
C THR A 79 -17.78 -5.56 9.89
N VAL A 80 -17.42 -4.47 10.59
CA VAL A 80 -16.04 -4.10 10.87
C VAL A 80 -15.89 -4.03 12.37
N ALA A 81 -15.18 -4.99 12.94
CA ALA A 81 -14.86 -4.99 14.36
C ALA A 81 -13.64 -4.10 14.64
N ARG A 82 -13.54 -3.63 15.89
CA ARG A 82 -12.35 -2.89 16.36
C ARG A 82 -11.04 -3.64 16.07
N ARG A 83 -11.07 -4.96 16.27
CA ARG A 83 -9.95 -5.85 15.99
C ARG A 83 -9.51 -5.76 14.53
N ASP A 84 -10.46 -5.71 13.60
CA ASP A 84 -10.17 -5.66 12.16
C ASP A 84 -9.51 -4.35 11.77
N CYS A 85 -9.96 -3.22 12.36
CA CYS A 85 -9.32 -1.93 12.19
C CYS A 85 -7.90 -1.91 12.74
N LEU A 86 -7.69 -2.39 13.97
CA LEU A 86 -6.36 -2.42 14.58
C LEU A 86 -5.39 -3.33 13.81
N MET A 87 -5.85 -4.49 13.36
CA MET A 87 -5.04 -5.41 12.57
C MET A 87 -4.71 -4.81 11.21
N GLY A 88 -5.68 -4.23 10.51
CA GLY A 88 -5.47 -3.63 9.20
C GLY A 88 -4.53 -2.44 9.25
N TRP A 89 -4.75 -1.49 10.16
CA TRP A 89 -3.86 -0.33 10.30
C TRP A 89 -2.49 -0.71 10.87
N GLY A 90 -2.41 -1.71 11.76
CA GLY A 90 -1.14 -2.24 12.24
C GLY A 90 -0.28 -2.82 11.12
N LEU A 91 -0.88 -3.62 10.22
CA LEU A 91 -0.18 -4.17 9.05
C LEU A 91 0.27 -3.05 8.09
N ALA A 92 -0.59 -2.05 7.86
CA ALA A 92 -0.24 -0.88 7.05
C ALA A 92 0.95 -0.12 7.65
N LEU A 93 0.98 0.07 8.97
CA LEU A 93 2.06 0.75 9.68
C LEU A 93 3.39 0.00 9.51
N VAL A 94 3.39 -1.33 9.65
CA VAL A 94 4.58 -2.17 9.41
C VAL A 94 5.07 -1.99 7.99
N GLY A 95 4.18 -2.06 6.97
CA GLY A 95 4.52 -1.85 5.58
C GLY A 95 5.12 -0.46 5.31
N CYS A 96 4.51 0.60 5.86
CA CYS A 96 4.99 1.97 5.68
C CYS A 96 6.34 2.21 6.37
N ILE A 97 6.56 1.69 7.58
CA ILE A 97 7.85 1.84 8.28
C ILE A 97 8.96 1.10 7.53
N ALA A 98 8.74 -0.15 7.16
CA ALA A 98 9.73 -0.94 6.44
C ALA A 98 10.04 -0.34 5.05
N GLY A 99 9.00 0.09 4.32
CA GLY A 99 9.15 0.77 3.03
C GLY A 99 9.88 2.11 3.15
N SER A 100 9.64 2.85 4.24
CA SER A 100 10.37 4.09 4.55
C SER A 100 11.87 3.84 4.70
N PHE A 101 12.29 2.77 5.39
CA PHE A 101 13.71 2.43 5.50
C PHE A 101 14.34 2.07 4.15
N ALA A 102 13.64 1.31 3.31
CA ALA A 102 14.11 0.97 1.96
C ALA A 102 14.26 2.23 1.08
N ALA A 103 13.29 3.11 1.09
CA ALA A 103 13.31 4.36 0.33
C ALA A 103 14.35 5.34 0.86
N TRP A 104 14.49 5.47 2.18
CA TRP A 104 15.55 6.26 2.83
C TRP A 104 16.94 5.75 2.45
N ARG A 105 17.16 4.42 2.51
CA ARG A 105 18.46 3.85 2.09
C ARG A 105 18.80 4.23 0.65
N GLN A 106 17.86 4.13 -0.28
CA GLN A 106 18.10 4.51 -1.67
C GLN A 106 18.41 6.01 -1.79
N THR A 107 17.71 6.87 -1.05
CA THR A 107 17.99 8.30 -1.00
C THR A 107 19.41 8.58 -0.50
N MET A 108 19.86 7.87 0.54
CA MET A 108 21.21 8.04 1.08
C MET A 108 22.31 7.54 0.15
N LEU A 109 22.05 6.54 -0.69
CA LEU A 109 22.99 6.06 -1.68
C LEU A 109 23.27 7.11 -2.78
N HIS A 110 22.32 8.00 -3.05
CA HIS A 110 22.37 9.00 -4.12
C HIS A 110 22.38 10.45 -3.61
N ILE A 111 22.80 10.69 -2.36
CA ILE A 111 22.76 12.02 -1.75
C ILE A 111 24.02 12.85 -2.07
N LEU A 112 25.07 12.25 -2.59
CA LEU A 112 26.33 12.94 -2.84
C LEU A 112 26.20 13.93 -4.01
N PRO A 113 26.82 15.13 -3.91
CA PRO A 113 26.81 16.10 -4.99
C PRO A 113 27.42 15.52 -6.26
N GLY A 114 26.69 15.63 -7.39
CA GLY A 114 27.11 15.10 -8.70
C GLY A 114 26.65 13.69 -9.00
N ASP A 115 26.01 12.99 -8.06
CA ASP A 115 25.31 11.74 -8.36
C ASP A 115 24.05 12.04 -9.18
N LYS A 116 23.87 11.30 -10.28
CA LYS A 116 22.71 11.47 -11.17
C LYS A 116 21.43 10.81 -10.64
N GLY A 117 21.53 10.08 -9.52
CA GLY A 117 20.42 9.29 -9.00
C GLY A 117 20.05 8.11 -9.89
N TYR A 118 18.99 7.41 -9.52
CA TYR A 118 18.43 6.28 -10.28
C TYR A 118 17.03 6.63 -10.79
N GLY A 119 16.78 6.35 -12.08
CA GLY A 119 15.50 6.58 -12.72
C GLY A 119 15.15 8.06 -12.95
N SER A 120 13.93 8.29 -13.43
CA SER A 120 13.45 9.64 -13.75
C SER A 120 13.11 10.45 -12.50
N GLU A 121 13.21 11.76 -12.67
CA GLU A 121 12.72 12.74 -11.70
C GLU A 121 11.27 13.13 -11.98
N LEU A 122 10.53 13.34 -10.89
CA LEU A 122 9.19 13.90 -10.89
C LEU A 122 9.20 15.18 -10.04
N LEU A 123 8.88 16.33 -10.63
CA LEU A 123 8.90 17.62 -9.94
C LEU A 123 10.25 17.94 -9.25
N GLY A 124 11.37 17.55 -9.87
CA GLY A 124 12.72 17.80 -9.37
C GLY A 124 13.19 16.87 -8.25
N LEU A 125 12.45 15.80 -7.95
CA LEU A 125 12.84 14.75 -7.01
C LEU A 125 12.69 13.38 -7.67
N HIS A 126 13.61 12.48 -7.40
CA HIS A 126 13.53 11.10 -7.86
C HIS A 126 12.35 10.35 -7.22
N LEU A 127 11.82 9.35 -7.90
CA LEU A 127 10.66 8.58 -7.45
C LEU A 127 10.85 7.93 -6.07
N TYR A 128 12.06 7.50 -5.73
CA TYR A 128 12.35 6.91 -4.41
C TYR A 128 12.30 7.95 -3.27
N VAL A 129 12.60 9.22 -3.55
CA VAL A 129 12.43 10.30 -2.55
C VAL A 129 10.94 10.55 -2.31
N TRP A 130 10.13 10.58 -3.36
CA TRP A 130 8.67 10.66 -3.24
C TRP A 130 8.09 9.46 -2.48
N ALA A 131 8.60 8.25 -2.73
CA ALA A 131 8.19 7.07 -1.98
C ALA A 131 8.49 7.24 -0.49
N TRP A 132 9.67 7.74 -0.12
CA TRP A 132 10.02 8.03 1.27
C TRP A 132 9.05 9.03 1.92
N VAL A 133 8.80 10.17 1.26
CA VAL A 133 7.86 11.20 1.74
C VAL A 133 6.45 10.63 1.92
N LEU A 134 5.96 9.84 0.96
CA LEU A 134 4.64 9.22 1.03
C LEU A 134 4.54 8.18 2.16
N PHE A 135 5.57 7.37 2.38
CA PHE A 135 5.62 6.44 3.52
C PHE A 135 5.56 7.20 4.85
N GLN A 136 6.34 8.28 5.01
CA GLN A 136 6.33 9.08 6.23
C GLN A 136 4.98 9.75 6.47
N ALA A 137 4.40 10.36 5.45
CA ALA A 137 3.06 10.94 5.52
C ALA A 137 2.01 9.90 5.92
N SER A 138 2.13 8.67 5.38
CA SER A 138 1.23 7.56 5.72
C SER A 138 1.40 7.10 7.16
N VAL A 139 2.63 7.01 7.69
CA VAL A 139 2.87 6.68 9.10
C VAL A 139 2.16 7.68 10.02
N VAL A 140 2.29 8.98 9.73
CA VAL A 140 1.61 10.03 10.50
C VAL A 140 0.08 9.89 10.39
N ALA A 141 -0.44 9.72 9.17
CA ALA A 141 -1.88 9.57 8.95
C ALA A 141 -2.46 8.33 9.66
N ILE A 142 -1.78 7.19 9.59
CA ILE A 142 -2.17 5.96 10.29
C ILE A 142 -2.12 6.18 11.81
N GLY A 143 -1.07 6.83 12.33
CA GLY A 143 -0.95 7.18 13.74
C GLY A 143 -2.13 8.01 14.25
N VAL A 144 -2.54 9.03 13.50
CA VAL A 144 -3.73 9.85 13.79
C VAL A 144 -4.99 9.00 13.79
N VAL A 145 -5.20 8.17 12.76
CA VAL A 145 -6.37 7.29 12.68
C VAL A 145 -6.41 6.31 13.84
N MET A 146 -5.28 5.72 14.21
CA MET A 146 -5.19 4.79 15.33
C MET A 146 -5.41 5.47 16.69
N ALA A 147 -4.98 6.72 16.87
CA ALA A 147 -5.25 7.48 18.08
C ALA A 147 -6.75 7.68 18.32
N PHE A 148 -7.55 7.78 17.26
CA PHE A 148 -9.00 7.87 17.33
C PHE A 148 -9.71 6.52 17.20
N ALA A 149 -8.99 5.40 17.06
CA ALA A 149 -9.57 4.07 16.83
C ALA A 149 -10.41 3.56 18.01
N HIS A 150 -10.12 4.00 19.25
CA HIS A 150 -10.91 3.64 20.42
C HIS A 150 -12.34 4.18 20.34
N SER A 151 -12.55 5.34 19.71
CA SER A 151 -13.88 5.93 19.48
C SER A 151 -14.63 5.27 18.32
N THR A 152 -13.99 4.38 17.57
CA THR A 152 -14.58 3.67 16.42
C THR A 152 -14.94 2.24 16.73
N ALA A 153 -14.79 1.82 17.99
CA ALA A 153 -15.25 0.52 18.45
C ALA A 153 -16.74 0.41 18.27
N ALA A 154 -17.19 -0.16 17.20
CA ALA A 154 -18.52 -0.70 17.13
C ALA A 154 -18.56 -1.82 16.11
N ASP A 155 -19.21 -2.88 16.47
CA ASP A 155 -19.85 -3.87 15.63
C ASP A 155 -20.94 -3.23 14.72
N ARG A 156 -20.66 -2.01 14.22
CA ARG A 156 -21.60 -1.26 13.41
C ARG A 156 -21.43 -1.61 11.95
N GLN A 157 -22.52 -2.04 11.38
CA GLN A 157 -22.66 -2.34 9.96
C GLN A 157 -22.33 -1.09 9.14
N VAL A 158 -21.33 -1.18 8.28
CA VAL A 158 -21.17 -0.25 7.17
C VAL A 158 -22.31 -0.54 6.20
N PRO A 159 -23.01 0.50 5.64
CA PRO A 159 -24.08 0.26 4.69
C PRO A 159 -23.63 -0.66 3.56
N ALA A 160 -24.27 -1.83 3.44
CA ALA A 160 -23.92 -2.84 2.45
C ALA A 160 -24.37 -2.47 1.01
N SER A 161 -24.92 -1.27 0.81
CA SER A 161 -25.54 -0.83 -0.45
C SER A 161 -25.02 0.54 -0.90
N GLY A 162 -25.22 0.84 -2.18
CA GLY A 162 -24.87 2.14 -2.74
C GLY A 162 -23.38 2.35 -3.00
N PRO A 163 -22.87 3.61 -2.91
CA PRO A 163 -21.51 3.97 -3.29
C PRO A 163 -20.44 3.26 -2.45
N TYR A 164 -20.71 2.93 -1.20
CA TYR A 164 -19.81 2.18 -0.31
C TYR A 164 -19.38 0.85 -0.92
N ARG A 165 -20.36 0.09 -1.44
CA ARG A 165 -20.10 -1.22 -2.03
C ARG A 165 -19.38 -1.12 -3.36
N ALA A 166 -19.74 -0.14 -4.19
CA ALA A 166 -19.12 0.07 -5.50
C ALA A 166 -17.64 0.45 -5.34
N VAL A 167 -17.35 1.46 -4.51
CA VAL A 167 -15.97 1.93 -4.29
C VAL A 167 -15.12 0.87 -3.58
N GLY A 168 -15.65 0.18 -2.58
CA GLY A 168 -14.92 -0.89 -1.92
C GLY A 168 -14.56 -2.04 -2.85
N ARG A 169 -15.51 -2.48 -3.71
CA ARG A 169 -15.22 -3.51 -4.72
C ARG A 169 -14.23 -3.05 -5.75
N PHE A 170 -14.35 -1.81 -6.23
CA PHE A 170 -13.38 -1.21 -7.13
C PHE A 170 -11.98 -1.18 -6.51
N ALA A 171 -11.85 -0.68 -5.27
CA ALA A 171 -10.57 -0.60 -4.57
C ALA A 171 -9.90 -1.97 -4.45
N LEU A 172 -10.65 -3.01 -4.06
CA LEU A 172 -10.12 -4.37 -3.93
C LEU A 172 -9.76 -4.99 -5.29
N ALA A 173 -10.60 -4.83 -6.31
CA ALA A 173 -10.33 -5.35 -7.66
C ALA A 173 -9.13 -4.66 -8.29
N PHE A 174 -9.04 -3.33 -8.15
CA PHE A 174 -7.91 -2.55 -8.64
C PHE A 174 -6.61 -2.95 -7.95
N ALA A 175 -6.61 -3.08 -6.62
CA ALA A 175 -5.45 -3.55 -5.86
C ALA A 175 -5.02 -4.97 -6.29
N ALA A 176 -5.96 -5.90 -6.41
CA ALA A 176 -5.68 -7.27 -6.83
C ALA A 176 -5.07 -7.33 -8.24
N LEU A 177 -5.62 -6.56 -9.18
CA LEU A 177 -5.09 -6.47 -10.54
C LEU A 177 -3.66 -5.94 -10.55
N VAL A 178 -3.39 -4.83 -9.85
CA VAL A 178 -2.07 -4.21 -9.82
C VAL A 178 -1.04 -5.09 -9.12
N VAL A 179 -1.41 -5.79 -8.04
CA VAL A 179 -0.55 -6.80 -7.40
C VAL A 179 -0.19 -7.89 -8.39
N ALA A 180 -1.17 -8.45 -9.12
CA ALA A 180 -0.93 -9.49 -10.11
C ALA A 180 0.01 -9.02 -11.22
N VAL A 181 -0.24 -7.82 -11.78
CA VAL A 181 0.63 -7.23 -12.80
C VAL A 181 2.04 -7.01 -12.26
N ASN A 182 2.19 -6.49 -11.04
CA ASN A 182 3.51 -6.25 -10.45
C ASN A 182 4.27 -7.55 -10.20
N VAL A 183 3.61 -8.60 -9.71
CA VAL A 183 4.24 -9.92 -9.51
C VAL A 183 4.74 -10.48 -10.84
N VAL A 184 3.91 -10.43 -11.89
CA VAL A 184 4.30 -10.88 -13.23
C VAL A 184 5.46 -10.04 -13.77
N ALA A 185 5.40 -8.70 -13.62
CA ALA A 185 6.44 -7.81 -14.10
C ALA A 185 7.80 -8.09 -13.43
N VAL A 186 7.82 -8.28 -12.12
CA VAL A 186 9.04 -8.62 -11.37
C VAL A 186 9.57 -9.99 -11.79
N PHE A 187 8.69 -10.99 -11.93
CA PHE A 187 9.11 -12.31 -12.39
C PHE A 187 9.71 -12.29 -13.80
N LEU A 188 9.13 -11.52 -14.71
CA LEU A 188 9.67 -11.37 -16.07
C LEU A 188 11.05 -10.69 -16.06
N GLU A 189 11.25 -9.74 -15.15
CA GLU A 189 12.50 -8.99 -15.02
C GLU A 189 13.61 -9.83 -14.38
N GLU A 190 13.30 -10.60 -13.33
CA GLU A 190 14.24 -11.47 -12.61
C GLU A 190 14.55 -12.77 -13.38
N GLY A 191 13.56 -13.28 -14.14
CA GLY A 191 13.68 -14.58 -14.80
C GLY A 191 13.76 -15.73 -13.81
N PHE A 192 14.66 -16.69 -14.07
CA PHE A 192 14.93 -17.82 -13.19
C PHE A 192 16.13 -17.60 -12.25
N HIS A 193 16.56 -16.35 -12.09
CA HIS A 193 17.65 -15.99 -11.19
C HIS A 193 17.13 -15.71 -9.76
N TRP A 194 18.02 -15.91 -8.76
CA TRP A 194 17.68 -15.64 -7.36
C TRP A 194 17.80 -14.14 -6.97
N PHE A 195 18.52 -13.36 -7.78
CA PHE A 195 18.81 -11.95 -7.46
C PHE A 195 18.65 -11.11 -8.72
N LEU A 196 17.91 -10.02 -8.57
CA LEU A 196 17.84 -8.98 -9.58
C LEU A 196 19.21 -8.25 -9.65
N PRO A 197 19.77 -7.99 -10.84
CA PRO A 197 20.99 -7.20 -10.99
C PRO A 197 20.78 -5.77 -10.46
N ASP A 198 21.85 -5.15 -9.95
CA ASP A 198 21.79 -3.79 -9.39
C ASP A 198 21.35 -2.73 -10.42
N ASN A 199 21.66 -2.94 -11.68
CA ASN A 199 21.24 -2.09 -12.79
C ASN A 199 20.62 -2.94 -13.91
N PRO A 200 19.35 -3.34 -13.81
CA PRO A 200 18.68 -4.16 -14.80
C PRO A 200 18.49 -3.37 -16.11
N ILE A 201 18.77 -4.02 -17.23
CA ILE A 201 18.68 -3.40 -18.58
C ILE A 201 17.72 -4.14 -19.51
N ARG A 202 17.17 -5.28 -19.07
CA ARG A 202 16.30 -6.14 -19.87
C ARG A 202 15.44 -7.02 -18.96
N TYR A 203 14.46 -7.70 -19.56
CA TYR A 203 13.69 -8.77 -18.93
C TYR A 203 14.42 -10.09 -19.10
N GLU A 204 15.06 -10.61 -18.05
CA GLU A 204 15.90 -11.82 -18.11
C GLU A 204 15.11 -13.06 -18.49
N PHE A 205 13.82 -13.16 -18.12
CA PHE A 205 12.96 -14.31 -18.47
C PHE A 205 12.99 -14.71 -19.94
N PHE A 206 12.99 -13.72 -20.86
CA PHE A 206 12.99 -14.01 -22.30
C PHE A 206 14.35 -14.49 -22.82
N TYR A 207 15.42 -14.15 -22.14
CA TYR A 207 16.79 -14.62 -22.46
C TYR A 207 17.04 -15.99 -21.85
N ASP A 208 16.53 -16.28 -20.65
CA ASP A 208 16.62 -17.57 -19.99
C ASP A 208 15.93 -18.69 -20.80
N LEU A 209 14.93 -18.34 -21.60
CA LEU A 209 14.19 -19.27 -22.45
C LEU A 209 14.65 -19.27 -23.93
N ASP A 210 15.77 -18.61 -24.26
CA ASP A 210 16.32 -18.49 -25.63
C ASP A 210 15.33 -17.89 -26.65
N PHE A 211 14.32 -17.15 -26.20
CA PHE A 211 13.38 -16.48 -27.14
C PHE A 211 14.01 -15.28 -27.85
N LEU A 212 15.03 -14.65 -27.26
CA LEU A 212 15.68 -13.42 -27.75
C LEU A 212 17.22 -13.57 -27.75
N GLY A 213 17.75 -14.83 -27.72
CA GLY A 213 19.16 -15.16 -27.73
C GLY A 213 19.91 -14.86 -29.00
#